data_b9ffc59c1b38262d27303f33bd611622
#
_entry.id   b9ffc59c1b38262d27303f33bd611622
#
_cell.length_a   1.000
_cell.length_b   1.000
_cell.length_c   1.000
_cell.angle_alpha   90.00
_cell.angle_beta   90.00
_cell.angle_gamma   90.00
#
_symmetry.space_group_name_H-M   'P 1'
#
loop_
_entity.id
_entity.type
_entity.pdbx_description
1 polymer ?
#
loop_
_entity_poly.entity_id
_entity_poly.type
_entity_poly.pdbx_seq_one_letter_code
_entity_poly.pdbx_strand_id
1 'polypeptide(L)'
;MRTRIKVCGLTRESDVDAAVSAGVDAVGFVFYEASPRAVSAAQARALIRRLPAWVSAVGLFVNAKRETILQVADQAGLSHIQLHGDETPGDCLGLGRPVIKALRVKTGLAEAAAAAEIERLAGQIQDFSNCQAVLFDADSTGFGGSGQAFDWSILSSALAKAPGLPPTWVLSGGLESGSVGQAIAALRPPCVDVSSGVELIQDGVTRKGIKDPQRIAQFVAAVGAADR
;
A
#
# COMPACT_ATOMS: atom_id res chain seq x y z
N MET A 1 4.32 -12.09 -16.13
CA MET A 1 4.11 -10.62 -15.90
C MET A 1 4.90 -10.31 -14.64
N ARG A 2 5.74 -9.26 -14.58
CA ARG A 2 6.46 -8.94 -13.36
C ARG A 2 5.54 -8.33 -12.29
N THR A 3 5.82 -8.62 -11.03
CA THR A 3 5.17 -7.98 -9.89
C THR A 3 5.59 -6.51 -9.79
N ARG A 4 4.64 -5.60 -9.70
CA ARG A 4 4.91 -4.16 -9.50
C ARG A 4 5.19 -3.87 -8.04
N ILE A 5 6.00 -2.83 -7.79
CA ILE A 5 6.47 -2.49 -6.45
C ILE A 5 6.08 -1.06 -6.10
N LYS A 6 5.39 -0.89 -4.97
CA LYS A 6 5.16 0.41 -4.35
C LYS A 6 5.93 0.48 -3.02
N VAL A 7 6.59 1.61 -2.76
CA VAL A 7 7.17 1.94 -1.45
C VAL A 7 6.39 3.10 -0.85
N CYS A 8 5.79 2.89 0.32
CA CYS A 8 4.84 3.82 0.93
C CYS A 8 5.43 4.55 2.15
N GLY A 9 4.97 5.80 2.37
CA GLY A 9 5.34 6.61 3.53
C GLY A 9 6.73 7.24 3.42
N LEU A 10 7.05 7.79 2.25
CA LEU A 10 8.29 8.54 2.00
C LEU A 10 8.15 9.97 2.55
N THR A 11 9.17 10.43 3.26
CA THR A 11 9.18 11.75 3.91
C THR A 11 10.42 12.58 3.56
N ARG A 12 11.46 11.97 2.96
CA ARG A 12 12.76 12.60 2.67
C ARG A 12 13.15 12.43 1.21
N GLU A 13 13.92 13.36 0.69
CA GLU A 13 14.46 13.33 -0.68
C GLU A 13 15.32 12.08 -0.92
N SER A 14 16.20 11.77 0.03
CA SER A 14 17.06 10.59 -0.04
C SER A 14 16.28 9.27 -0.16
N ASP A 15 15.11 9.19 0.46
CA ASP A 15 14.27 8.00 0.42
C ASP A 15 13.58 7.86 -0.96
N VAL A 16 13.17 8.99 -1.54
CA VAL A 16 12.62 9.02 -2.90
C VAL A 16 13.68 8.61 -3.91
N ASP A 17 14.89 9.18 -3.80
CA ASP A 17 16.01 8.87 -4.71
C ASP A 17 16.40 7.38 -4.63
N ALA A 18 16.43 6.83 -3.41
CA ALA A 18 16.72 5.42 -3.20
C ALA A 18 15.65 4.51 -3.82
N ALA A 19 14.36 4.84 -3.63
CA ALA A 19 13.26 4.09 -4.21
C ALA A 19 13.28 4.12 -5.75
N VAL A 20 13.48 5.31 -6.33
CA VAL A 20 13.60 5.49 -7.79
C VAL A 20 14.80 4.71 -8.34
N SER A 21 15.97 4.82 -7.69
CA SER A 21 17.20 4.10 -8.11
C SER A 21 17.05 2.59 -8.03
N ALA A 22 16.26 2.09 -7.07
CA ALA A 22 15.96 0.67 -6.94
C ALA A 22 14.98 0.15 -8.01
N GLY A 23 14.29 1.04 -8.75
CA GLY A 23 13.39 0.67 -9.83
C GLY A 23 11.95 0.37 -9.40
N VAL A 24 11.43 1.07 -8.38
CA VAL A 24 10.03 0.93 -7.98
C VAL A 24 9.07 1.55 -9.00
N ASP A 25 7.83 1.06 -9.06
CA ASP A 25 6.79 1.54 -9.97
C ASP A 25 5.97 2.69 -9.38
N ALA A 26 5.89 2.75 -8.05
CA ALA A 26 5.12 3.77 -7.35
C ALA A 26 5.73 4.12 -5.98
N VAL A 27 5.48 5.35 -5.56
CA VAL A 27 5.83 5.83 -4.22
C VAL A 27 4.59 6.42 -3.54
N GLY A 28 4.50 6.26 -2.21
CA GLY A 28 3.37 6.72 -1.42
C GLY A 28 3.73 7.84 -0.45
N PHE A 29 2.86 8.84 -0.36
CA PHE A 29 2.92 9.96 0.58
C PHE A 29 1.69 9.96 1.47
N VAL A 30 1.86 10.11 2.78
CA VAL A 30 0.78 9.97 3.75
C VAL A 30 0.26 11.34 4.17
N PHE A 31 -1.04 11.58 3.94
CA PHE A 31 -1.76 12.79 4.34
C PHE A 31 -2.74 12.49 5.49
N TYR A 32 -2.19 11.94 6.54
CA TYR A 32 -2.90 11.63 7.78
C TYR A 32 -2.04 12.08 8.96
N GLU A 33 -2.43 13.16 9.65
CA GLU A 33 -1.61 13.85 10.65
C GLU A 33 -1.17 12.97 11.82
N ALA A 34 -1.99 12.00 12.23
CA ALA A 34 -1.62 11.06 13.29
C ALA A 34 -0.54 10.05 12.87
N SER A 35 -0.19 9.97 11.58
CA SER A 35 0.86 9.07 11.09
C SER A 35 2.26 9.67 11.33
N PRO A 36 3.22 8.88 11.83
CA PRO A 36 4.62 9.33 11.90
C PRO A 36 5.26 9.52 10.51
N ARG A 37 4.55 9.17 9.44
CA ARG A 37 4.95 9.31 8.03
C ARG A 37 4.21 10.46 7.34
N ALA A 38 3.50 11.30 8.11
CA ALA A 38 2.73 12.40 7.55
C ALA A 38 3.61 13.43 6.87
N VAL A 39 3.15 13.91 5.71
CA VAL A 39 3.76 15.03 4.98
C VAL A 39 2.70 16.05 4.59
N SER A 40 3.10 17.32 4.47
CA SER A 40 2.23 18.35 3.89
C SER A 40 2.19 18.24 2.36
N ALA A 41 1.18 18.86 1.73
CA ALA A 41 1.08 18.92 0.27
C ALA A 41 2.31 19.59 -0.36
N ALA A 42 2.88 20.62 0.29
CA ALA A 42 4.07 21.31 -0.18
C ALA A 42 5.32 20.43 -0.11
N GLN A 43 5.50 19.67 0.99
CA GLN A 43 6.59 18.69 1.11
C GLN A 43 6.45 17.58 0.06
N ALA A 44 5.25 16.99 -0.08
CA ALA A 44 5.00 15.96 -1.09
C ALA A 44 5.27 16.48 -2.50
N ARG A 45 4.87 17.73 -2.83
CA ARG A 45 5.16 18.34 -4.12
C ARG A 45 6.66 18.43 -4.41
N ALA A 46 7.47 18.83 -3.42
CA ALA A 46 8.93 18.89 -3.58
C ALA A 46 9.52 17.50 -3.86
N LEU A 47 9.04 16.49 -3.14
CA LEU A 47 9.47 15.10 -3.31
C LEU A 47 9.02 14.51 -4.66
N ILE A 48 7.79 14.79 -5.09
CA ILE A 48 7.21 14.31 -6.35
C ILE A 48 7.96 14.85 -7.57
N ARG A 49 8.48 16.07 -7.51
CA ARG A 49 9.29 16.66 -8.60
C ARG A 49 10.59 15.90 -8.88
N ARG A 50 11.02 15.02 -8.00
CA ARG A 50 12.20 14.14 -8.17
C ARG A 50 11.87 12.86 -8.94
N LEU A 51 10.58 12.54 -9.10
CA LEU A 51 10.14 11.30 -9.74
C LEU A 51 10.33 11.37 -11.26
N PRO A 52 10.88 10.32 -11.87
CA PRO A 52 10.82 10.18 -13.33
C PRO A 52 9.38 9.94 -13.79
N ALA A 53 9.10 10.21 -15.06
CA ALA A 53 7.74 10.18 -15.61
C ALA A 53 6.99 8.83 -15.46
N TRP A 54 7.71 7.74 -15.26
CA TRP A 54 7.15 6.39 -15.16
C TRP A 54 6.97 5.87 -13.74
N VAL A 55 7.20 6.70 -12.73
CA VAL A 55 6.94 6.36 -11.33
C VAL A 55 5.72 7.12 -10.81
N SER A 56 4.72 6.38 -10.35
CA SER A 56 3.46 6.94 -9.87
C SER A 56 3.59 7.54 -8.47
N ALA A 57 3.01 8.73 -8.26
CA ALA A 57 2.87 9.38 -6.95
C ALA A 57 1.49 9.07 -6.35
N VAL A 58 1.45 8.31 -5.26
CA VAL A 58 0.21 7.88 -4.60
C VAL A 58 0.02 8.66 -3.30
N GLY A 59 -1.10 9.36 -3.13
CA GLY A 59 -1.46 10.02 -1.87
C GLY A 59 -2.36 9.12 -1.02
N LEU A 60 -1.94 8.82 0.19
CA LEU A 60 -2.71 8.05 1.17
C LEU A 60 -3.47 8.97 2.09
N PHE A 61 -4.78 8.76 2.18
CA PHE A 61 -5.72 9.49 3.03
C PHE A 61 -6.48 8.52 3.95
N VAL A 62 -6.90 9.02 5.11
CA VAL A 62 -7.70 8.26 6.09
C VAL A 62 -8.88 9.12 6.48
N ASN A 63 -10.09 8.73 6.09
CA ASN A 63 -11.35 9.40 6.43
C ASN A 63 -11.35 10.92 6.15
N ALA A 64 -10.60 11.35 5.14
CA ALA A 64 -10.50 12.75 4.76
C ALA A 64 -11.72 13.18 3.93
N LYS A 65 -12.12 14.45 4.07
CA LYS A 65 -13.19 15.03 3.25
C LYS A 65 -12.76 15.09 1.79
N ARG A 66 -13.70 14.89 0.87
CA ARG A 66 -13.48 14.94 -0.58
C ARG A 66 -12.74 16.21 -1.01
N GLU A 67 -13.19 17.36 -0.52
CA GLU A 67 -12.59 18.67 -0.86
C GLU A 67 -11.12 18.72 -0.47
N THR A 68 -10.79 18.21 0.71
CA THR A 68 -9.40 18.11 1.20
C THR A 68 -8.57 17.19 0.31
N ILE A 69 -9.12 16.02 -0.06
CA ILE A 69 -8.42 15.07 -0.95
C ILE A 69 -8.11 15.73 -2.28
N LEU A 70 -9.10 16.37 -2.91
CA LEU A 70 -8.93 17.04 -4.21
C LEU A 70 -7.91 18.16 -4.13
N GLN A 71 -8.02 19.03 -3.13
CA GLN A 71 -7.10 20.14 -2.92
C GLN A 71 -5.66 19.65 -2.74
N VAL A 72 -5.43 18.69 -1.85
CA VAL A 72 -4.09 18.15 -1.59
C VAL A 72 -3.55 17.44 -2.83
N ALA A 73 -4.38 16.67 -3.53
CA ALA A 73 -3.98 15.96 -4.73
C ALA A 73 -3.52 16.90 -5.85
N ASP A 74 -4.21 18.03 -6.04
CA ASP A 74 -3.83 19.07 -7.01
C ASP A 74 -2.57 19.81 -6.58
N GLN A 75 -2.50 20.23 -5.32
CA GLN A 75 -1.36 20.96 -4.78
C GLN A 75 -0.07 20.15 -4.81
N ALA A 76 -0.14 18.87 -4.43
CA ALA A 76 1.01 17.98 -4.41
C ALA A 76 1.38 17.44 -5.80
N GLY A 77 0.43 17.35 -6.73
CA GLY A 77 0.62 16.73 -8.05
C GLY A 77 0.56 15.20 -7.98
N LEU A 78 -0.37 14.66 -7.19
CA LEU A 78 -0.57 13.21 -7.09
C LEU A 78 -1.12 12.64 -8.39
N SER A 79 -0.70 11.42 -8.74
CA SER A 79 -1.26 10.67 -9.86
C SER A 79 -2.37 9.69 -9.46
N HIS A 80 -2.38 9.21 -8.20
CA HIS A 80 -3.35 8.28 -7.65
C HIS A 80 -3.74 8.67 -6.23
N ILE A 81 -4.93 8.25 -5.82
CA ILE A 81 -5.45 8.43 -4.47
C ILE A 81 -5.61 7.05 -3.83
N GLN A 82 -5.06 6.86 -2.63
CA GLN A 82 -5.26 5.68 -1.80
C GLN A 82 -6.12 6.05 -0.59
N LEU A 83 -7.27 5.40 -0.44
CA LEU A 83 -8.18 5.56 0.68
C LEU A 83 -7.95 4.41 1.66
N HIS A 84 -7.46 4.73 2.87
CA HIS A 84 -6.98 3.74 3.85
C HIS A 84 -7.77 3.74 5.17
N GLY A 85 -8.88 4.44 5.20
CA GLY A 85 -9.80 4.52 6.33
C GLY A 85 -11.04 3.65 6.15
N ASP A 86 -12.16 4.16 6.66
CA ASP A 86 -13.46 3.50 6.63
C ASP A 86 -14.37 4.09 5.53
N GLU A 87 -13.74 4.63 4.47
CA GLU A 87 -14.44 5.24 3.35
C GLU A 87 -15.35 4.23 2.65
N THR A 88 -16.53 4.68 2.25
CA THR A 88 -17.53 3.89 1.53
C THR A 88 -17.24 3.83 0.03
N PRO A 89 -17.86 2.91 -0.74
CA PRO A 89 -17.77 2.92 -2.21
C PRO A 89 -18.17 4.26 -2.85
N GLY A 90 -19.11 4.98 -2.24
CA GLY A 90 -19.53 6.32 -2.70
C GLY A 90 -18.42 7.38 -2.55
N ASP A 91 -17.60 7.27 -1.51
CA ASP A 91 -16.48 8.19 -1.28
C ASP A 91 -15.34 8.01 -2.31
N CYS A 92 -15.29 6.85 -2.97
CA CYS A 92 -14.31 6.55 -4.01
C CYS A 92 -14.64 7.21 -5.36
N LEU A 93 -15.86 7.75 -5.53
CA LEU A 93 -16.29 8.33 -6.80
C LEU A 93 -15.92 9.81 -6.92
N GLY A 94 -15.68 10.27 -8.15
CA GLY A 94 -15.52 11.70 -8.48
C GLY A 94 -14.26 12.36 -7.90
N LEU A 95 -13.21 11.58 -7.62
CA LEU A 95 -11.92 12.09 -7.11
C LEU A 95 -10.97 12.54 -8.24
N GLY A 96 -11.39 12.42 -9.51
CA GLY A 96 -10.63 12.91 -10.67
C GLY A 96 -9.31 12.17 -10.95
N ARG A 97 -9.02 11.11 -10.19
CA ARG A 97 -7.82 10.28 -10.29
C ARG A 97 -8.17 8.81 -10.01
N PRO A 98 -7.36 7.86 -10.50
CA PRO A 98 -7.49 6.46 -10.12
C PRO A 98 -7.45 6.28 -8.60
N VAL A 99 -8.39 5.48 -8.07
CA VAL A 99 -8.53 5.23 -6.64
C VAL A 99 -8.09 3.81 -6.30
N ILE A 100 -7.31 3.70 -5.24
CA ILE A 100 -6.90 2.45 -4.60
C ILE A 100 -7.60 2.41 -3.23
N LYS A 101 -8.48 1.43 -2.98
CA LYS A 101 -9.10 1.27 -1.66
C LYS A 101 -8.34 0.23 -0.86
N ALA A 102 -7.89 0.59 0.33
CA ALA A 102 -7.30 -0.34 1.28
C ALA A 102 -8.40 -1.09 2.04
N LEU A 103 -8.30 -2.41 2.07
CA LEU A 103 -9.14 -3.34 2.81
C LEU A 103 -8.30 -4.02 3.89
N ARG A 104 -8.80 -4.02 5.13
CA ARG A 104 -8.09 -4.64 6.25
C ARG A 104 -8.39 -6.13 6.30
N VAL A 105 -7.34 -6.93 6.43
CA VAL A 105 -7.41 -8.38 6.63
C VAL A 105 -7.10 -8.67 8.10
N LYS A 106 -8.05 -9.28 8.81
CA LYS A 106 -7.87 -9.62 10.22
C LYS A 106 -6.73 -10.61 10.41
N THR A 107 -5.97 -10.41 11.47
CA THR A 107 -4.83 -11.27 11.86
C THR A 107 -5.19 -12.14 13.06
N GLY A 108 -4.48 -13.28 13.23
CA GLY A 108 -4.61 -14.10 14.43
C GLY A 108 -5.98 -14.76 14.62
N LEU A 109 -6.71 -15.02 13.56
CA LEU A 109 -8.03 -15.63 13.62
C LEU A 109 -7.96 -17.12 13.98
N ALA A 110 -8.88 -17.56 14.84
CA ALA A 110 -9.15 -18.98 14.98
C ALA A 110 -9.85 -19.53 13.73
N GLU A 111 -9.67 -20.82 13.45
CA GLU A 111 -10.22 -21.48 12.24
C GLU A 111 -11.73 -21.23 12.06
N ALA A 112 -12.50 -21.25 13.14
CA ALA A 112 -13.94 -20.98 13.10
C ALA A 112 -14.29 -19.56 12.62
N ALA A 113 -13.41 -18.57 12.82
CA ALA A 113 -13.62 -17.20 12.39
C ALA A 113 -13.09 -16.93 10.96
N ALA A 114 -12.22 -17.78 10.43
CA ALA A 114 -11.62 -17.60 9.11
C ALA A 114 -12.67 -17.62 7.99
N ALA A 115 -13.65 -18.51 8.05
CA ALA A 115 -14.72 -18.60 7.07
C ALA A 115 -15.54 -17.30 6.98
N ALA A 116 -15.89 -16.70 8.12
CA ALA A 116 -16.62 -15.43 8.15
C ALA A 116 -15.76 -14.27 7.60
N GLU A 117 -14.47 -14.27 7.87
CA GLU A 117 -13.54 -13.28 7.32
C GLU A 117 -13.38 -13.39 5.80
N ILE A 118 -13.32 -14.61 5.27
CA ILE A 118 -13.28 -14.86 3.81
C ILE A 118 -14.53 -14.28 3.13
N GLU A 119 -15.73 -14.54 3.67
CA GLU A 119 -16.99 -14.00 3.12
C GLU A 119 -17.04 -12.47 3.23
N ARG A 120 -16.59 -11.91 4.35
CA ARG A 120 -16.53 -10.46 4.56
C ARG A 120 -15.61 -9.80 3.52
N LEU A 121 -14.41 -10.35 3.31
CA LEU A 121 -13.47 -9.81 2.32
C LEU A 121 -13.98 -9.96 0.90
N ALA A 122 -14.57 -11.11 0.54
CA ALA A 122 -15.14 -11.32 -0.78
C ALA A 122 -16.25 -10.31 -1.08
N GLY A 123 -17.13 -10.03 -0.11
CA GLY A 123 -18.15 -8.98 -0.21
C GLY A 123 -17.54 -7.59 -0.40
N GLN A 124 -16.55 -7.23 0.42
CA GLN A 124 -15.89 -5.93 0.30
C GLN A 124 -15.16 -5.74 -1.04
N ILE A 125 -14.50 -6.77 -1.57
CA ILE A 125 -13.88 -6.71 -2.91
C ILE A 125 -14.94 -6.33 -3.95
N GLN A 126 -16.12 -6.90 -3.85
CA GLN A 126 -17.24 -6.65 -4.77
C GLN A 126 -17.81 -5.24 -4.61
N ASP A 127 -17.97 -4.77 -3.38
CA ASP A 127 -18.46 -3.42 -3.06
C ASP A 127 -17.56 -2.33 -3.66
N PHE A 128 -16.23 -2.53 -3.65
CA PHE A 128 -15.25 -1.60 -4.18
C PHE A 128 -14.82 -1.88 -5.64
N SER A 129 -15.63 -2.59 -6.41
CA SER A 129 -15.38 -2.84 -7.85
C SER A 129 -15.33 -1.56 -8.70
N ASN A 130 -15.82 -0.43 -8.16
CA ASN A 130 -15.72 0.90 -8.76
C ASN A 130 -14.33 1.55 -8.59
N CYS A 131 -13.43 0.95 -7.80
CA CYS A 131 -12.06 1.42 -7.65
C CYS A 131 -11.15 0.86 -8.74
N GLN A 132 -10.04 1.56 -9.03
CA GLN A 132 -9.02 1.07 -9.96
C GLN A 132 -8.26 -0.13 -9.40
N ALA A 133 -8.07 -0.17 -8.08
CA ALA A 133 -7.46 -1.29 -7.38
C ALA A 133 -7.98 -1.40 -5.95
N VAL A 134 -7.86 -2.60 -5.38
CA VAL A 134 -7.94 -2.83 -3.93
C VAL A 134 -6.57 -3.20 -3.40
N LEU A 135 -6.26 -2.73 -2.19
CA LEU A 135 -5.03 -3.04 -1.47
C LEU A 135 -5.40 -3.80 -0.19
N PHE A 136 -4.78 -4.96 0.04
CA PHE A 136 -4.99 -5.75 1.24
C PHE A 136 -3.87 -5.47 2.24
N ASP A 137 -4.22 -4.95 3.41
CA ASP A 137 -3.28 -4.65 4.50
C ASP A 137 -3.68 -5.40 5.77
N ALA A 138 -2.70 -5.75 6.60
CA ALA A 138 -2.96 -6.41 7.87
C ALA A 138 -3.76 -5.46 8.79
N ASP A 139 -4.83 -6.00 9.42
CA ASP A 139 -5.58 -5.25 10.42
C ASP A 139 -4.71 -5.01 11.66
N SER A 140 -4.55 -3.75 12.02
CA SER A 140 -3.73 -3.32 13.15
C SER A 140 -4.46 -2.21 13.90
N THR A 141 -4.10 -1.98 15.15
CA THR A 141 -4.66 -0.92 16.01
C THR A 141 -4.40 0.52 15.51
N GLY A 142 -3.86 0.67 14.30
CA GLY A 142 -3.65 1.93 13.59
C GLY A 142 -3.90 1.72 12.09
N PHE A 143 -3.94 2.81 11.32
CA PHE A 143 -4.16 2.73 9.87
C PHE A 143 -2.85 2.40 9.14
N GLY A 144 -2.49 1.12 9.07
CA GLY A 144 -1.37 0.58 8.30
C GLY A 144 0.02 0.69 8.96
N GLY A 145 0.99 -0.03 8.42
CA GLY A 145 2.40 0.05 8.80
C GLY A 145 2.76 -0.57 10.16
N SER A 146 1.97 -1.51 10.65
CA SER A 146 2.24 -2.25 11.90
C SER A 146 3.39 -3.25 11.79
N GLY A 147 3.73 -3.68 10.57
CA GLY A 147 4.70 -4.75 10.32
C GLY A 147 4.17 -6.17 10.58
N GLN A 148 2.86 -6.31 10.89
CA GLN A 148 2.24 -7.63 11.06
C GLN A 148 1.83 -8.22 9.71
N ALA A 149 2.07 -9.52 9.53
CA ALA A 149 1.56 -10.30 8.41
C ALA A 149 0.22 -10.95 8.79
N PHE A 150 -0.64 -11.17 7.81
CA PHE A 150 -1.88 -11.94 7.95
C PHE A 150 -1.76 -13.30 7.26
N ASP A 151 -2.73 -14.18 7.51
CA ASP A 151 -2.78 -15.49 6.86
C ASP A 151 -3.18 -15.33 5.38
N TRP A 152 -2.26 -15.59 4.47
CA TRP A 152 -2.47 -15.47 3.03
C TRP A 152 -3.51 -16.47 2.47
N SER A 153 -3.78 -17.58 3.17
CA SER A 153 -4.81 -18.54 2.76
C SER A 153 -6.22 -17.93 2.80
N ILE A 154 -6.48 -17.05 3.78
CA ILE A 154 -7.73 -16.28 3.90
C ILE A 154 -7.91 -15.39 2.68
N LEU A 155 -6.86 -14.63 2.31
CA LEU A 155 -6.90 -13.76 1.14
C LEU A 155 -7.08 -14.56 -0.15
N SER A 156 -6.33 -15.65 -0.33
CA SER A 156 -6.46 -16.53 -1.49
C SER A 156 -7.88 -17.04 -1.67
N SER A 157 -8.51 -17.48 -0.57
CA SER A 157 -9.89 -17.98 -0.57
C SER A 157 -10.91 -16.87 -0.88
N ALA A 158 -10.70 -15.67 -0.34
CA ALA A 158 -11.58 -14.52 -0.61
C ALA A 158 -11.50 -14.07 -2.08
N LEU A 159 -10.27 -14.02 -2.65
CA LEU A 159 -10.06 -13.70 -4.06
C LEU A 159 -10.74 -14.70 -5.00
N ALA A 160 -10.70 -16.00 -4.67
CA ALA A 160 -11.36 -17.04 -5.44
C ALA A 160 -12.90 -16.94 -5.41
N LYS A 161 -13.46 -16.36 -4.34
CA LYS A 161 -14.91 -16.16 -4.18
C LYS A 161 -15.45 -14.83 -4.72
N ALA A 162 -14.59 -13.89 -5.03
CA ALA A 162 -14.99 -12.56 -5.49
C ALA A 162 -15.03 -12.48 -7.03
N PRO A 163 -16.20 -12.72 -7.68
CA PRO A 163 -16.35 -12.47 -9.10
C PRO A 163 -16.33 -10.96 -9.32
N GLY A 164 -15.43 -10.44 -10.11
CA GLY A 164 -15.35 -9.01 -10.42
C GLY A 164 -14.30 -8.26 -9.61
N LEU A 165 -13.19 -8.90 -9.31
CA LEU A 165 -11.98 -8.21 -8.83
C LEU A 165 -11.72 -6.97 -9.68
N PRO A 166 -11.36 -5.82 -9.07
CA PRO A 166 -10.79 -4.72 -9.81
C PRO A 166 -9.64 -5.21 -10.69
N PRO A 167 -9.34 -4.52 -11.80
CA PRO A 167 -8.29 -4.93 -12.74
C PRO A 167 -6.93 -5.19 -12.08
N THR A 168 -6.73 -4.61 -10.91
CA THR A 168 -5.48 -4.74 -10.16
C THR A 168 -5.78 -4.86 -8.66
N TRP A 169 -5.01 -5.68 -7.98
CA TRP A 169 -4.98 -5.70 -6.52
C TRP A 169 -3.54 -5.64 -6.02
N VAL A 170 -3.38 -5.18 -4.78
CA VAL A 170 -2.07 -4.92 -4.17
C VAL A 170 -1.97 -5.70 -2.87
N LEU A 171 -0.91 -6.47 -2.70
CA LEU A 171 -0.60 -7.12 -1.44
C LEU A 171 0.26 -6.20 -0.57
N SER A 172 -0.20 -5.93 0.64
CA SER A 172 0.50 -5.17 1.68
C SER A 172 0.46 -5.94 3.01
N GLY A 173 0.87 -5.30 4.10
CA GLY A 173 0.81 -5.87 5.45
C GLY A 173 2.00 -6.75 5.79
N GLY A 174 2.95 -6.19 6.56
CA GLY A 174 4.09 -6.92 7.12
C GLY A 174 5.11 -7.46 6.11
N LEU A 175 5.05 -7.04 4.85
CA LEU A 175 6.01 -7.47 3.84
C LEU A 175 7.41 -6.90 4.12
N GLU A 176 8.41 -7.76 3.93
CA GLU A 176 9.84 -7.41 3.97
C GLU A 176 10.61 -8.28 2.98
N SER A 177 11.91 -8.02 2.79
CA SER A 177 12.73 -8.76 1.83
C SER A 177 12.79 -10.28 2.11
N GLY A 178 12.65 -10.69 3.38
CA GLY A 178 12.66 -12.10 3.79
C GLY A 178 11.34 -12.83 3.53
N SER A 179 10.22 -12.12 3.42
CA SER A 179 8.88 -12.73 3.31
C SER A 179 8.22 -12.53 1.93
N VAL A 180 8.58 -11.46 1.21
CA VAL A 180 7.90 -11.09 -0.04
C VAL A 180 7.97 -12.16 -1.12
N GLY A 181 9.08 -12.90 -1.20
CA GLY A 181 9.23 -14.00 -2.16
C GLY A 181 8.22 -15.12 -1.92
N GLN A 182 7.99 -15.50 -0.66
CA GLN A 182 6.99 -16.50 -0.28
C GLN A 182 5.56 -16.00 -0.59
N ALA A 183 5.28 -14.72 -0.31
CA ALA A 183 4.00 -14.10 -0.61
C ALA A 183 3.70 -14.11 -2.12
N ILE A 184 4.69 -13.79 -2.96
CA ILE A 184 4.55 -13.83 -4.42
C ILE A 184 4.33 -15.25 -4.91
N ALA A 185 5.08 -16.23 -4.40
CA ALA A 185 4.91 -17.64 -4.77
C ALA A 185 3.52 -18.17 -4.41
N ALA A 186 2.97 -17.77 -3.25
CA ALA A 186 1.66 -18.21 -2.76
C ALA A 186 0.49 -17.55 -3.49
N LEU A 187 0.54 -16.23 -3.71
CA LEU A 187 -0.61 -15.43 -4.13
C LEU A 187 -0.49 -14.86 -5.54
N ARG A 188 0.71 -14.79 -6.11
CA ARG A 188 1.00 -14.16 -7.41
C ARG A 188 0.37 -12.76 -7.55
N PRO A 189 0.59 -11.85 -6.59
CA PRO A 189 0.00 -10.52 -6.63
C PRO A 189 0.53 -9.73 -7.83
N PRO A 190 -0.32 -8.98 -8.54
CA PRO A 190 0.15 -8.10 -9.62
C PRO A 190 0.97 -6.92 -9.10
N CYS A 191 0.81 -6.58 -7.82
CA CYS A 191 1.55 -5.50 -7.15
C CYS A 191 1.76 -5.82 -5.66
N VAL A 192 2.91 -5.43 -5.11
CA VAL A 192 3.21 -5.45 -3.68
C VAL A 192 3.47 -4.04 -3.17
N ASP A 193 3.06 -3.76 -1.93
CA ASP A 193 3.29 -2.49 -1.25
C ASP A 193 4.04 -2.70 0.06
N VAL A 194 5.10 -1.94 0.28
CA VAL A 194 5.91 -2.03 1.49
C VAL A 194 6.06 -0.66 2.14
N SER A 195 5.97 -0.62 3.47
CA SER A 195 6.23 0.60 4.25
C SER A 195 7.25 0.34 5.36
N SER A 196 6.84 -0.25 6.48
CA SER A 196 7.72 -0.50 7.64
C SER A 196 8.84 -1.49 7.34
N GLY A 197 8.61 -2.47 6.45
CA GLY A 197 9.58 -3.50 6.09
C GLY A 197 10.87 -2.99 5.44
N VAL A 198 10.89 -1.72 4.99
CA VAL A 198 12.06 -1.05 4.43
C VAL A 198 12.48 0.19 5.23
N GLU A 199 11.98 0.35 6.46
CA GLU A 199 12.38 1.44 7.34
C GLU A 199 13.71 1.15 8.02
N LEU A 200 14.43 2.23 8.33
CA LEU A 200 15.71 2.17 9.02
C LEU A 200 15.55 1.54 10.41
N ILE A 201 16.39 0.57 10.71
CA ILE A 201 16.55 0.03 12.06
C ILE A 201 17.85 0.58 12.63
N GLN A 202 17.75 1.31 13.73
CA GLN A 202 18.88 1.86 14.44
C GLN A 202 18.80 1.45 15.92
N ASP A 203 19.86 0.85 16.45
CA ASP A 203 19.90 0.35 17.84
C ASP A 203 18.73 -0.61 18.17
N GLY A 204 18.34 -1.46 17.20
CA GLY A 204 17.22 -2.39 17.33
C GLY A 204 15.83 -1.75 17.25
N VAL A 205 15.72 -0.45 17.00
CA VAL A 205 14.47 0.31 16.93
C VAL A 205 14.20 0.76 15.50
N THR A 206 12.98 0.50 15.01
CA THR A 206 12.53 1.00 13.71
C THR A 206 12.28 2.50 13.76
N ARG A 207 12.96 3.26 12.93
CA ARG A 207 12.78 4.71 12.75
C ARG A 207 11.64 4.96 11.76
N LYS A 208 10.42 5.05 12.28
CA LYS A 208 9.22 5.25 11.46
C LYS A 208 9.33 6.53 10.61
N GLY A 209 9.01 6.41 9.32
CA GLY A 209 9.08 7.51 8.36
C GLY A 209 10.48 7.74 7.76
N ILE A 210 11.48 6.98 8.16
CA ILE A 210 12.85 7.02 7.61
C ILE A 210 13.12 5.70 6.90
N LYS A 211 13.34 5.73 5.58
CA LYS A 211 13.63 4.51 4.82
C LYS A 211 15.14 4.23 4.81
N ASP A 212 15.46 2.94 4.70
CA ASP A 212 16.83 2.46 4.52
C ASP A 212 17.03 2.09 3.04
N PRO A 213 17.96 2.75 2.32
CA PRO A 213 18.22 2.48 0.92
C PRO A 213 18.62 1.02 0.65
N GLN A 214 19.36 0.38 1.55
CA GLN A 214 19.77 -1.01 1.39
C GLN A 214 18.57 -1.95 1.54
N ARG A 215 17.68 -1.70 2.49
CA ARG A 215 16.46 -2.50 2.69
C ARG A 215 15.51 -2.33 1.50
N ILE A 216 15.39 -1.12 0.92
CA ILE A 216 14.63 -0.93 -0.33
C ILE A 216 15.22 -1.78 -1.44
N ALA A 217 16.54 -1.70 -1.67
CA ALA A 217 17.21 -2.47 -2.72
C ALA A 217 17.05 -3.99 -2.51
N GLN A 218 17.19 -4.48 -1.27
CA GLN A 218 16.98 -5.89 -0.92
C GLN A 218 15.54 -6.35 -1.19
N PHE A 219 14.55 -5.51 -0.85
CA PHE A 219 13.14 -5.82 -1.12
C PHE A 219 12.87 -5.93 -2.62
N VAL A 220 13.33 -4.96 -3.41
CA VAL A 220 13.17 -4.98 -4.88
C VAL A 220 13.88 -6.19 -5.49
N ALA A 221 15.09 -6.53 -5.03
CA ALA A 221 15.81 -7.72 -5.49
C ALA A 221 15.06 -9.02 -5.15
N ALA A 222 14.46 -9.12 -3.95
CA ALA A 222 13.67 -10.28 -3.54
C ALA A 222 12.41 -10.46 -4.40
N VAL A 223 11.71 -9.36 -4.74
CA VAL A 223 10.58 -9.39 -5.68
C VAL A 223 11.03 -9.86 -7.06
N GLY A 224 12.11 -9.29 -7.61
CA GLY A 224 12.64 -9.69 -8.91
C GLY A 224 13.16 -11.13 -8.97
N ALA A 225 13.60 -11.70 -7.83
CA ALA A 225 13.97 -13.10 -7.73
C ALA A 225 12.76 -14.04 -7.76
N ALA A 226 11.65 -13.63 -7.14
CA ALA A 226 10.40 -14.40 -7.09
C ALA A 226 9.61 -14.39 -8.41
N ASP A 227 9.84 -13.40 -9.27
CA ASP A 227 9.21 -13.29 -10.61
C ASP A 227 9.89 -14.19 -11.68
N ARG A 228 11.04 -14.80 -11.37
CA ARG A 228 11.78 -15.72 -12.25
C ARG A 228 11.35 -17.15 -12.05
#